data_9c1536647f54699af4847af2ce9e2ea3
#
_entry.id   9c1536647f54699af4847af2ce9e2ea3
#
_cell.length_a   1.000
_cell.length_b   1.000
_cell.length_c   1.000
_cell.angle_alpha   90.00
_cell.angle_beta   90.00
_cell.angle_gamma   90.00
#
_symmetry.space_group_name_H-M   'P 1'
#
loop_
_entity.id
_entity.type
_entity.pdbx_description
1 polymer ?
#
loop_
_entity_poly.entity_id
_entity_poly.type
_entity_poly.pdbx_seq_one_letter_code
_entity_poly.pdbx_strand_id
1 'polypeptide(L)'
;MRKSPLALLLSLICLISSHNEIQAQGHPPTDSLRQRAAASVGKEKHDLLMRIAMSTNDIADWDATLNDAIDRYDTPAICQSRLNRIQCLFNFYSVDSAIIEAQESLPFILDAKQYSFYFSTYNTYISGLFKQRRFDEAREEATAMFETAQQVKQPVGMTMALQVQGSMYYKLGLYDQALTSLEKGIAICPTYENGENQVLYISAVLYEWLFMTALKVNDTERISRYADSYAALVKWRDCLLYTSDAA
;
A
#
# COMPACT_ATOMS: atom_id res chain seq x y z
N MET A 1 -29.18 18.32 11.58
CA MET A 1 -29.80 17.40 10.59
C MET A 1 -28.82 16.22 10.42
N ARG A 2 -29.17 15.05 10.92
CA ARG A 2 -28.34 13.83 10.75
C ARG A 2 -28.46 13.37 9.30
N LYS A 3 -27.36 13.36 8.55
CA LYS A 3 -27.33 12.78 7.21
C LYS A 3 -27.64 11.28 7.32
N SER A 4 -28.52 10.78 6.46
CA SER A 4 -28.88 9.35 6.50
C SER A 4 -27.65 8.47 6.19
N PRO A 5 -27.52 7.27 6.79
CA PRO A 5 -26.43 6.34 6.51
C PRO A 5 -26.29 6.01 5.02
N LEU A 6 -27.40 6.05 4.28
CA LEU A 6 -27.44 5.82 2.83
C LEU A 6 -26.74 6.94 2.04
N ALA A 7 -26.84 8.20 2.47
CA ALA A 7 -26.19 9.33 1.84
C ALA A 7 -24.66 9.29 2.06
N LEU A 8 -24.20 8.79 3.20
CA LEU A 8 -22.79 8.53 3.48
C LEU A 8 -22.25 7.36 2.64
N LEU A 9 -23.04 6.29 2.48
CA LEU A 9 -22.69 5.15 1.65
C LEU A 9 -22.53 5.54 0.18
N LEU A 10 -23.45 6.36 -0.36
CA LEU A 10 -23.39 6.86 -1.74
C LEU A 10 -22.20 7.78 -1.95
N SER A 11 -21.85 8.64 -0.99
CA SER A 11 -20.66 9.48 -1.08
C SER A 11 -19.36 8.66 -1.03
N LEU A 12 -19.32 7.57 -0.26
CA LEU A 12 -18.18 6.66 -0.18
C LEU A 12 -18.00 5.86 -1.49
N ILE A 13 -19.12 5.39 -2.09
CA ILE A 13 -19.10 4.69 -3.39
C ILE A 13 -18.63 5.64 -4.51
N CYS A 14 -19.05 6.90 -4.49
CA CYS A 14 -18.54 7.91 -5.41
C CYS A 14 -17.04 8.19 -5.24
N LEU A 15 -16.51 8.16 -4.01
CA LEU A 15 -15.09 8.35 -3.73
C LEU A 15 -14.23 7.15 -4.19
N ILE A 16 -14.77 5.93 -4.11
CA ILE A 16 -14.11 4.72 -4.64
C ILE A 16 -14.13 4.73 -6.18
N SER A 17 -15.21 5.22 -6.80
CA SER A 17 -15.32 5.34 -8.26
C SER A 17 -14.39 6.42 -8.83
N SER A 18 -14.12 7.50 -8.12
CA SER A 18 -13.18 8.54 -8.55
C SER A 18 -11.72 8.06 -8.58
N HIS A 19 -11.39 6.97 -7.86
CA HIS A 19 -10.07 6.35 -7.95
C HIS A 19 -9.77 5.78 -9.35
N ASN A 20 -10.81 5.34 -10.08
CA ASN A 20 -10.67 4.81 -11.44
C ASN A 20 -10.64 5.93 -12.51
N GLU A 21 -11.16 7.13 -12.22
CA GLU A 21 -11.16 8.24 -13.18
C GLU A 21 -9.87 9.08 -13.18
N ILE A 22 -9.09 9.08 -12.09
CA ILE A 22 -7.79 9.78 -12.01
C ILE A 22 -6.74 9.12 -12.93
N GLN A 23 -6.91 7.87 -13.32
CA GLN A 23 -6.04 7.20 -14.31
C GLN A 23 -6.30 7.64 -15.77
N ALA A 24 -7.35 8.40 -16.03
CA ALA A 24 -7.71 8.85 -17.39
C ALA A 24 -7.09 10.20 -17.83
N GLN A 25 -6.32 10.86 -16.97
CA GLN A 25 -5.56 12.05 -17.39
C GLN A 25 -4.33 11.61 -18.17
N GLY A 26 -4.32 11.96 -19.47
CA GLY A 26 -3.42 11.49 -20.50
C GLY A 26 -1.95 11.39 -20.12
N HIS A 27 -1.51 10.19 -19.80
CA HIS A 27 -0.08 9.90 -19.74
C HIS A 27 0.52 10.14 -21.15
N PRO A 28 1.70 10.77 -21.25
CA PRO A 28 2.37 10.90 -22.55
C PRO A 28 2.47 9.52 -23.18
N PRO A 29 2.33 9.39 -24.52
CA PRO A 29 2.41 8.10 -25.19
C PRO A 29 3.65 7.35 -24.74
N THR A 30 3.51 6.08 -24.37
CA THR A 30 4.60 5.24 -23.85
C THR A 30 5.83 5.28 -24.75
N ASP A 31 5.63 5.40 -26.08
CA ASP A 31 6.71 5.51 -27.05
C ASP A 31 7.56 6.77 -26.85
N SER A 32 6.95 7.90 -26.52
CA SER A 32 7.68 9.13 -26.20
C SER A 32 8.52 8.98 -24.93
N LEU A 33 7.99 8.30 -23.91
CA LEU A 33 8.75 8.00 -22.69
C LEU A 33 9.94 7.03 -22.98
N ARG A 34 9.73 6.02 -23.81
CA ARG A 34 10.81 5.07 -24.22
C ARG A 34 11.93 5.78 -25.00
N GLN A 35 11.60 6.69 -25.93
CA GLN A 35 12.59 7.47 -26.64
C GLN A 35 13.40 8.37 -25.69
N ARG A 36 12.75 9.03 -24.76
CA ARG A 36 13.42 9.86 -23.74
C ARG A 36 14.29 9.02 -22.82
N ALA A 37 13.81 7.87 -22.34
CA ALA A 37 14.58 6.98 -21.49
C ALA A 37 15.85 6.47 -22.20
N ALA A 38 15.77 6.17 -23.51
CA ALA A 38 16.94 5.75 -24.31
C ALA A 38 17.98 6.86 -24.48
N ALA A 39 17.59 8.13 -24.43
CA ALA A 39 18.48 9.30 -24.54
C ALA A 39 18.98 9.80 -23.17
N SER A 40 18.42 9.33 -22.06
CA SER A 40 18.75 9.77 -20.70
C SER A 40 19.69 8.80 -19.99
N VAL A 41 20.34 9.28 -18.91
CA VAL A 41 21.25 8.49 -18.06
C VAL A 41 20.95 8.75 -16.58
N GLY A 42 21.45 7.87 -15.71
CA GLY A 42 21.38 8.04 -14.27
C GLY A 42 19.93 8.07 -13.76
N LYS A 43 19.64 8.95 -12.78
CA LYS A 43 18.33 9.01 -12.13
C LYS A 43 17.20 9.34 -13.11
N GLU A 44 17.44 10.27 -14.06
CA GLU A 44 16.41 10.64 -15.04
C GLU A 44 15.95 9.44 -15.87
N LYS A 45 16.90 8.61 -16.34
CA LYS A 45 16.57 7.37 -17.04
C LYS A 45 15.71 6.46 -16.17
N HIS A 46 16.10 6.27 -14.91
CA HIS A 46 15.37 5.43 -13.96
C HIS A 46 13.93 5.92 -13.75
N ASP A 47 13.76 7.21 -13.50
CA ASP A 47 12.43 7.82 -13.30
C ASP A 47 11.52 7.64 -14.54
N LEU A 48 12.09 7.70 -15.74
CA LEU A 48 11.37 7.44 -16.99
C LEU A 48 10.99 5.96 -17.13
N LEU A 49 11.91 5.03 -16.82
CA LEU A 49 11.62 3.60 -16.81
C LEU A 49 10.54 3.23 -15.81
N MET A 50 10.59 3.80 -14.59
CA MET A 50 9.53 3.65 -13.58
C MET A 50 8.17 4.10 -14.11
N ARG A 51 8.08 5.25 -14.77
CA ARG A 51 6.84 5.76 -15.36
C ARG A 51 6.32 4.87 -16.48
N ILE A 52 7.19 4.31 -17.31
CA ILE A 52 6.83 3.34 -18.35
C ILE A 52 6.23 2.09 -17.69
N ALA A 53 6.94 1.48 -16.75
CA ALA A 53 6.52 0.27 -16.07
C ALA A 53 5.18 0.45 -15.32
N MET A 54 4.97 1.60 -14.67
CA MET A 54 3.70 1.95 -14.02
C MET A 54 2.54 2.12 -15.01
N SER A 55 2.81 2.58 -16.24
CA SER A 55 1.77 2.78 -17.25
C SER A 55 1.41 1.51 -18.01
N THR A 56 2.37 0.59 -18.18
CA THR A 56 2.16 -0.66 -18.92
C THR A 56 1.73 -1.82 -18.04
N ASN A 57 2.15 -1.83 -16.77
CA ASN A 57 2.11 -2.99 -15.89
C ASN A 57 2.75 -4.24 -16.52
N ASP A 58 3.74 -4.05 -17.41
CA ASP A 58 4.48 -5.13 -18.04
C ASP A 58 5.68 -5.52 -17.19
N ILE A 59 5.83 -6.82 -16.92
CA ILE A 59 6.92 -7.34 -16.10
C ILE A 59 8.30 -7.04 -16.73
N ALA A 60 8.41 -7.02 -18.06
CA ALA A 60 9.65 -6.69 -18.74
C ALA A 60 10.09 -5.23 -18.53
N ASP A 61 9.14 -4.31 -18.40
CA ASP A 61 9.44 -2.91 -18.06
C ASP A 61 9.89 -2.78 -16.61
N TRP A 62 9.34 -3.58 -15.68
CA TRP A 62 9.85 -3.66 -14.30
C TRP A 62 11.24 -4.31 -14.23
N ASP A 63 11.54 -5.32 -15.07
CA ASP A 63 12.88 -5.91 -15.20
C ASP A 63 13.88 -4.86 -15.68
N ALA A 64 13.54 -4.05 -16.68
CA ALA A 64 14.38 -2.96 -17.14
C ALA A 64 14.66 -1.91 -16.05
N THR A 65 13.65 -1.59 -15.24
CA THR A 65 13.77 -0.65 -14.11
C THR A 65 14.70 -1.20 -13.04
N LEU A 66 14.55 -2.46 -12.68
CA LEU A 66 15.40 -3.14 -11.69
C LEU A 66 16.86 -3.26 -12.16
N ASN A 67 17.08 -3.65 -13.41
CA ASN A 67 18.41 -3.77 -13.99
C ASN A 67 19.14 -2.42 -14.02
N ASP A 68 18.46 -1.33 -14.41
CA ASP A 68 19.03 0.02 -14.36
C ASP A 68 19.44 0.43 -12.94
N ALA A 69 18.65 0.09 -11.94
CA ALA A 69 18.96 0.36 -10.53
C ALA A 69 20.18 -0.46 -10.06
N ILE A 70 20.27 -1.73 -10.46
CA ILE A 70 21.41 -2.62 -10.15
C ILE A 70 22.68 -2.10 -10.79
N ASP A 71 22.66 -1.75 -12.07
CA ASP A 71 23.81 -1.23 -12.82
C ASP A 71 24.38 0.05 -12.19
N ARG A 72 23.53 0.85 -11.54
CA ARG A 72 23.93 2.07 -10.84
C ARG A 72 24.30 1.87 -9.37
N TYR A 73 24.19 0.64 -8.86
CA TYR A 73 24.37 0.34 -7.42
C TYR A 73 23.49 1.20 -6.51
N ASP A 74 22.29 1.57 -6.96
CA ASP A 74 21.36 2.44 -6.24
C ASP A 74 20.44 1.59 -5.34
N THR A 75 20.88 1.31 -4.13
CA THR A 75 20.18 0.42 -3.20
C THR A 75 18.72 0.82 -2.94
N PRO A 76 18.36 2.11 -2.70
CA PRO A 76 16.96 2.50 -2.58
C PRO A 76 16.14 2.20 -3.84
N ALA A 77 16.69 2.51 -5.03
CA ALA A 77 16.03 2.24 -6.31
C ALA A 77 15.85 0.73 -6.56
N ILE A 78 16.84 -0.09 -6.18
CA ILE A 78 16.73 -1.56 -6.23
C ILE A 78 15.57 -2.04 -5.37
N CYS A 79 15.48 -1.58 -4.12
CA CYS A 79 14.40 -1.97 -3.20
C CYS A 79 13.03 -1.55 -3.71
N GLN A 80 12.91 -0.32 -4.24
CA GLN A 80 11.66 0.17 -4.82
C GLN A 80 11.26 -0.64 -6.06
N SER A 81 12.20 -0.89 -6.98
CA SER A 81 11.93 -1.65 -8.20
C SER A 81 11.51 -3.10 -7.89
N ARG A 82 12.16 -3.75 -6.91
CA ARG A 82 11.75 -5.08 -6.43
C ARG A 82 10.33 -5.07 -5.90
N LEU A 83 10.00 -4.15 -5.00
CA LEU A 83 8.64 -4.02 -4.45
C LEU A 83 7.60 -3.88 -5.57
N ASN A 84 7.82 -2.95 -6.50
CA ASN A 84 6.86 -2.68 -7.56
C ASN A 84 6.72 -3.88 -8.53
N ARG A 85 7.83 -4.56 -8.83
CA ARG A 85 7.82 -5.79 -9.62
C ARG A 85 7.03 -6.90 -8.94
N ILE A 86 7.23 -7.11 -7.63
CA ILE A 86 6.47 -8.07 -6.83
C ILE A 86 4.98 -7.73 -6.83
N GLN A 87 4.62 -6.45 -6.70
CA GLN A 87 3.23 -6.00 -6.78
C GLN A 87 2.64 -6.21 -8.19
N CYS A 88 3.43 -6.01 -9.24
CA CYS A 88 3.02 -6.30 -10.60
C CYS A 88 2.74 -7.81 -10.78
N LEU A 89 3.63 -8.68 -10.32
CA LEU A 89 3.42 -10.13 -10.32
C LEU A 89 2.14 -10.51 -9.57
N PHE A 90 1.95 -9.96 -8.37
CA PHE A 90 0.80 -10.24 -7.51
C PHE A 90 -0.54 -9.86 -8.15
N ASN A 91 -0.59 -8.70 -8.84
CA ASN A 91 -1.83 -8.15 -9.36
C ASN A 91 -2.17 -8.64 -10.77
N PHE A 92 -1.17 -8.88 -11.62
CA PHE A 92 -1.39 -9.05 -13.06
C PHE A 92 -0.88 -10.38 -13.62
N TYR A 93 0.00 -11.12 -12.88
CA TYR A 93 0.62 -12.33 -13.42
C TYR A 93 0.41 -13.55 -12.52
N SER A 94 1.25 -13.73 -11.50
CA SER A 94 1.30 -14.94 -10.68
C SER A 94 1.52 -14.62 -9.21
N VAL A 95 0.57 -15.00 -8.38
CA VAL A 95 0.70 -14.88 -6.92
C VAL A 95 1.82 -15.76 -6.37
N ASP A 96 2.04 -16.95 -6.97
CA ASP A 96 3.14 -17.84 -6.57
C ASP A 96 4.49 -17.18 -6.82
N SER A 97 4.68 -16.60 -8.00
CA SER A 97 5.91 -15.89 -8.35
C SER A 97 6.13 -14.67 -7.46
N ALA A 98 5.06 -13.95 -7.12
CA ALA A 98 5.14 -12.81 -6.21
C ALA A 98 5.58 -13.23 -4.79
N ILE A 99 5.05 -14.36 -4.29
CA ILE A 99 5.43 -14.93 -2.99
C ILE A 99 6.92 -15.30 -2.96
N ILE A 100 7.39 -16.04 -3.98
CA ILE A 100 8.79 -16.48 -4.06
C ILE A 100 9.73 -15.28 -4.11
N GLU A 101 9.46 -14.33 -5.00
CA GLU A 101 10.31 -13.16 -5.16
C GLU A 101 10.29 -12.25 -3.92
N ALA A 102 9.14 -12.14 -3.23
CA ALA A 102 9.05 -11.40 -1.98
C ALA A 102 9.93 -12.04 -0.89
N GLN A 103 9.86 -13.38 -0.72
CA GLN A 103 10.69 -14.11 0.23
C GLN A 103 12.19 -13.92 -0.05
N GLU A 104 12.61 -13.98 -1.32
CA GLU A 104 14.00 -13.77 -1.73
C GLU A 104 14.46 -12.32 -1.52
N SER A 105 13.55 -11.36 -1.63
CA SER A 105 13.88 -9.92 -1.55
C SER A 105 13.94 -9.39 -0.12
N LEU A 106 13.13 -9.93 0.80
CA LEU A 106 12.99 -9.43 2.16
C LEU A 106 14.31 -9.34 2.94
N PRO A 107 15.21 -10.35 2.94
CA PRO A 107 16.49 -10.25 3.66
C PRO A 107 17.35 -9.09 3.16
N PHE A 108 17.47 -8.93 1.85
CA PHE A 108 18.24 -7.84 1.24
C PHE A 108 17.68 -6.47 1.63
N ILE A 109 16.34 -6.29 1.56
CA ILE A 109 15.71 -5.01 1.87
C ILE A 109 15.85 -4.65 3.35
N LEU A 110 15.79 -5.66 4.24
CA LEU A 110 15.99 -5.50 5.68
C LEU A 110 17.43 -5.07 6.01
N ASP A 111 18.43 -5.76 5.44
CA ASP A 111 19.85 -5.46 5.63
C ASP A 111 20.19 -4.06 5.12
N ALA A 112 19.56 -3.65 4.01
CA ALA A 112 19.68 -2.31 3.45
C ALA A 112 19.00 -1.23 4.31
N LYS A 113 18.28 -1.60 5.37
CA LYS A 113 17.50 -0.72 6.26
C LYS A 113 16.46 0.13 5.52
N GLN A 114 15.98 -0.37 4.39
CA GLN A 114 14.93 0.28 3.59
C GLN A 114 13.54 -0.12 4.12
N TYR A 115 13.23 0.27 5.36
CA TYR A 115 12.09 -0.25 6.12
C TYR A 115 10.74 0.00 5.47
N SER A 116 10.54 1.12 4.78
CA SER A 116 9.31 1.39 4.05
C SER A 116 9.05 0.33 2.97
N PHE A 117 10.08 0.02 2.17
CA PHE A 117 9.98 -1.02 1.14
C PHE A 117 9.88 -2.42 1.75
N TYR A 118 10.59 -2.66 2.87
CA TYR A 118 10.54 -3.94 3.59
C TYR A 118 9.12 -4.29 4.01
N PHE A 119 8.46 -3.40 4.77
CA PHE A 119 7.13 -3.68 5.27
C PHE A 119 6.07 -3.71 4.17
N SER A 120 6.23 -2.92 3.09
CA SER A 120 5.35 -3.00 1.93
C SER A 120 5.51 -4.32 1.18
N THR A 121 6.74 -4.81 1.00
CA THR A 121 7.02 -6.12 0.39
C THR A 121 6.45 -7.25 1.26
N TYR A 122 6.65 -7.17 2.57
CA TYR A 122 6.14 -8.17 3.52
C TYR A 122 4.61 -8.22 3.51
N ASN A 123 3.93 -7.06 3.45
CA ASN A 123 2.48 -6.99 3.30
C ASN A 123 2.00 -7.70 2.01
N THR A 124 2.69 -7.50 0.90
CA THR A 124 2.37 -8.18 -0.37
C THR A 124 2.56 -9.68 -0.25
N TYR A 125 3.64 -10.13 0.40
CA TYR A 125 3.92 -11.54 0.69
C TYR A 125 2.79 -12.20 1.49
N ILE A 126 2.43 -11.62 2.64
CA ILE A 126 1.34 -12.12 3.50
C ILE A 126 0.01 -12.13 2.76
N SER A 127 -0.27 -11.09 1.97
CA SER A 127 -1.47 -11.02 1.13
C SER A 127 -1.51 -12.13 0.09
N GLY A 128 -0.36 -12.52 -0.45
CA GLY A 128 -0.21 -13.66 -1.36
C GLY A 128 -0.55 -14.97 -0.68
N LEU A 129 0.02 -15.23 0.49
CA LEU A 129 -0.29 -16.42 1.29
C LEU A 129 -1.79 -16.52 1.59
N PHE A 130 -2.40 -15.39 2.00
CA PHE A 130 -3.83 -15.34 2.28
C PHE A 130 -4.67 -15.61 1.02
N LYS A 131 -4.29 -15.08 -0.14
CA LYS A 131 -4.97 -15.31 -1.43
C LYS A 131 -4.91 -16.79 -1.84
N GLN A 132 -3.82 -17.48 -1.48
CA GLN A 132 -3.65 -18.92 -1.66
C GLN A 132 -4.32 -19.78 -0.58
N ARG A 133 -5.06 -19.20 0.35
CA ARG A 133 -5.67 -19.86 1.51
C ARG A 133 -4.69 -20.50 2.50
N ARG A 134 -3.44 -20.10 2.50
CA ARG A 134 -2.41 -20.48 3.47
C ARG A 134 -2.55 -19.62 4.74
N PHE A 135 -3.71 -19.74 5.40
CA PHE A 135 -4.13 -18.79 6.45
C PHE A 135 -3.26 -18.85 7.70
N ASP A 136 -2.82 -20.05 8.11
CA ASP A 136 -1.97 -20.20 9.29
C ASP A 136 -0.60 -19.57 9.05
N GLU A 137 0.03 -19.83 7.92
CA GLU A 137 1.28 -19.20 7.53
C GLU A 137 1.13 -17.67 7.42
N ALA A 138 0.08 -17.18 6.79
CA ALA A 138 -0.17 -15.74 6.69
C ALA A 138 -0.29 -15.08 8.08
N ARG A 139 -0.88 -15.79 9.06
CA ARG A 139 -1.01 -15.31 10.44
C ARG A 139 0.34 -15.30 11.16
N GLU A 140 1.14 -16.35 11.01
CA GLU A 140 2.48 -16.44 11.57
C GLU A 140 3.39 -15.34 11.01
N GLU A 141 3.37 -15.15 9.71
CA GLU A 141 4.14 -14.10 9.03
C GLU A 141 3.70 -12.67 9.41
N ALA A 142 2.40 -12.44 9.61
CA ALA A 142 1.93 -11.16 10.12
C ALA A 142 2.41 -10.88 11.56
N THR A 143 2.54 -11.92 12.38
CA THR A 143 3.12 -11.80 13.71
C THR A 143 4.63 -11.53 13.63
N ALA A 144 5.37 -12.25 12.80
CA ALA A 144 6.79 -12.03 12.57
C ALA A 144 7.08 -10.62 12.02
N MET A 145 6.23 -10.12 11.12
CA MET A 145 6.31 -8.75 10.62
C MET A 145 6.18 -7.72 11.75
N PHE A 146 5.22 -7.92 12.69
CA PHE A 146 5.05 -7.05 13.84
C PHE A 146 6.26 -7.07 14.76
N GLU A 147 6.78 -8.26 15.08
CA GLU A 147 7.97 -8.44 15.93
C GLU A 147 9.20 -7.79 15.30
N THR A 148 9.42 -7.98 14.00
CA THR A 148 10.50 -7.30 13.27
C THR A 148 10.36 -5.79 13.36
N ALA A 149 9.15 -5.25 13.17
CA ALA A 149 8.90 -3.81 13.27
C ALA A 149 9.18 -3.26 14.67
N GLN A 150 8.88 -4.03 15.72
CA GLN A 150 9.24 -3.68 17.10
C GLN A 150 10.77 -3.66 17.31
N GLN A 151 11.47 -4.68 16.82
CA GLN A 151 12.94 -4.80 16.95
C GLN A 151 13.65 -3.63 16.28
N VAL A 152 13.23 -3.26 15.07
CA VAL A 152 13.82 -2.14 14.32
C VAL A 152 13.21 -0.78 14.68
N LYS A 153 12.28 -0.73 15.65
CA LYS A 153 11.61 0.47 16.16
C LYS A 153 10.91 1.28 15.05
N GLN A 154 10.14 0.61 14.21
CA GLN A 154 9.39 1.21 13.10
C GLN A 154 7.87 1.21 13.40
N PRO A 155 7.29 2.31 13.96
CA PRO A 155 5.87 2.38 14.29
C PRO A 155 4.96 2.15 13.08
N VAL A 156 5.34 2.67 11.91
CA VAL A 156 4.60 2.45 10.65
C VAL A 156 4.57 0.96 10.30
N GLY A 157 5.68 0.25 10.46
CA GLY A 157 5.75 -1.20 10.24
C GLY A 157 4.84 -1.99 11.20
N MET A 158 4.81 -1.62 12.49
CA MET A 158 3.90 -2.22 13.47
C MET A 158 2.43 -1.97 13.09
N THR A 159 2.12 -0.74 12.66
CA THR A 159 0.78 -0.36 12.20
C THR A 159 0.37 -1.17 10.97
N MET A 160 1.25 -1.34 9.99
CA MET A 160 1.00 -2.14 8.80
C MET A 160 0.74 -3.62 9.14
N ALA A 161 1.52 -4.20 10.04
CA ALA A 161 1.31 -5.58 10.48
C ALA A 161 -0.07 -5.78 11.13
N LEU A 162 -0.50 -4.85 11.98
CA LEU A 162 -1.83 -4.89 12.60
C LEU A 162 -2.97 -4.65 11.60
N GLN A 163 -2.75 -3.81 10.59
CA GLN A 163 -3.69 -3.63 9.50
C GLN A 163 -3.86 -4.94 8.69
N VAL A 164 -2.77 -5.61 8.38
CA VAL A 164 -2.79 -6.91 7.70
C VAL A 164 -3.56 -7.94 8.51
N GLN A 165 -3.25 -8.09 9.80
CA GLN A 165 -3.97 -8.99 10.71
C GLN A 165 -5.46 -8.68 10.75
N GLY A 166 -5.82 -7.40 10.92
CA GLY A 166 -7.22 -6.97 10.98
C GLY A 166 -7.97 -7.25 9.69
N SER A 167 -7.37 -6.98 8.53
CA SER A 167 -7.98 -7.29 7.23
C SER A 167 -8.17 -8.80 7.00
N MET A 168 -7.23 -9.61 7.49
CA MET A 168 -7.35 -11.08 7.46
C MET A 168 -8.51 -11.57 8.33
N TYR A 169 -8.59 -11.09 9.59
CA TYR A 169 -9.70 -11.43 10.48
C TYR A 169 -11.06 -11.02 9.90
N TYR A 170 -11.15 -9.83 9.31
CA TYR A 170 -12.36 -9.39 8.61
C TYR A 170 -12.76 -10.37 7.51
N LYS A 171 -11.83 -10.78 6.65
CA LYS A 171 -12.10 -11.72 5.54
C LYS A 171 -12.49 -13.11 6.03
N LEU A 172 -12.03 -13.51 7.21
CA LEU A 172 -12.41 -14.76 7.88
C LEU A 172 -13.73 -14.67 8.67
N GLY A 173 -14.36 -13.50 8.75
CA GLY A 173 -15.58 -13.26 9.52
C GLY A 173 -15.35 -13.10 11.02
N LEU A 174 -14.12 -12.99 11.48
CA LEU A 174 -13.70 -12.84 12.87
C LEU A 174 -13.68 -11.35 13.25
N TYR A 175 -14.84 -10.71 13.21
CA TYR A 175 -14.97 -9.25 13.25
C TYR A 175 -14.48 -8.61 14.56
N ASP A 176 -14.67 -9.26 15.72
CA ASP A 176 -14.17 -8.75 17.00
C ASP A 176 -12.63 -8.72 17.04
N GLN A 177 -11.98 -9.75 16.49
CA GLN A 177 -10.53 -9.81 16.36
C GLN A 177 -10.03 -8.77 15.34
N ALA A 178 -10.79 -8.56 14.26
CA ALA A 178 -10.49 -7.52 13.27
C ALA A 178 -10.51 -6.12 13.91
N LEU A 179 -11.59 -5.78 14.65
CA LEU A 179 -11.69 -4.51 15.37
C LEU A 179 -10.53 -4.33 16.35
N THR A 180 -10.24 -5.35 17.15
CA THR A 180 -9.15 -5.30 18.15
C THR A 180 -7.80 -5.00 17.50
N SER A 181 -7.44 -5.70 16.41
CA SER A 181 -6.18 -5.49 15.71
C SER A 181 -6.11 -4.11 15.04
N LEU A 182 -7.18 -3.69 14.37
CA LEU A 182 -7.24 -2.42 13.66
C LEU A 182 -7.24 -1.21 14.62
N GLU A 183 -7.99 -1.28 15.73
CA GLU A 183 -8.00 -0.23 16.78
C GLU A 183 -6.63 -0.10 17.45
N LYS A 184 -5.95 -1.23 17.71
CA LYS A 184 -4.57 -1.22 18.17
C LYS A 184 -3.64 -0.58 17.15
N GLY A 185 -3.85 -0.86 15.84
CA GLY A 185 -3.10 -0.24 14.75
C GLY A 185 -3.24 1.28 14.74
N ILE A 186 -4.46 1.80 14.87
CA ILE A 186 -4.70 3.25 14.96
C ILE A 186 -4.03 3.86 16.20
N ALA A 187 -4.08 3.17 17.34
CA ALA A 187 -3.51 3.69 18.59
C ALA A 187 -1.99 3.86 18.55
N ILE A 188 -1.28 3.08 17.74
CA ILE A 188 0.18 3.16 17.58
C ILE A 188 0.61 3.83 16.27
N CYS A 189 -0.33 4.12 15.37
CA CYS A 189 -0.03 4.82 14.13
C CYS A 189 0.53 6.21 14.45
N PRO A 190 1.68 6.60 13.86
CA PRO A 190 2.21 7.95 14.04
C PRO A 190 1.21 9.00 13.60
N THR A 191 1.24 10.17 14.25
CA THR A 191 0.49 11.34 13.79
C THR A 191 1.08 11.86 12.48
N TYR A 192 0.19 12.22 11.54
CA TYR A 192 0.60 12.84 10.29
C TYR A 192 0.99 14.31 10.53
N GLU A 193 2.25 14.57 10.86
CA GLU A 193 2.72 15.92 11.18
C GLU A 193 3.65 16.53 10.10
N ASN A 194 4.32 15.71 9.30
CA ASN A 194 5.43 16.16 8.44
C ASN A 194 5.31 15.77 6.95
N GLY A 195 4.10 15.53 6.43
CA GLY A 195 3.92 15.21 5.01
C GLY A 195 4.35 13.77 4.64
N GLU A 196 4.41 12.87 5.61
CA GLU A 196 4.71 11.46 5.36
C GLU A 196 3.54 10.76 4.68
N ASN A 197 3.51 10.73 3.37
CA ASN A 197 2.43 10.12 2.58
C ASN A 197 2.12 8.68 3.00
N GLN A 198 3.11 7.93 3.47
CA GLN A 198 2.92 6.57 3.94
C GLN A 198 2.05 6.50 5.20
N VAL A 199 2.23 7.41 6.16
CA VAL A 199 1.42 7.49 7.37
C VAL A 199 -0.02 7.84 7.04
N LEU A 200 -0.23 8.80 6.14
CA LEU A 200 -1.56 9.18 5.67
C LEU A 200 -2.26 8.00 4.98
N TYR A 201 -1.55 7.30 4.11
CA TYR A 201 -2.08 6.14 3.39
C TYR A 201 -2.48 5.02 4.35
N ILE A 202 -1.60 4.61 5.27
CA ILE A 202 -1.89 3.50 6.19
C ILE A 202 -3.02 3.84 7.15
N SER A 203 -3.10 5.12 7.62
CA SER A 203 -4.21 5.59 8.45
C SER A 203 -5.55 5.51 7.71
N ALA A 204 -5.59 5.91 6.45
CA ALA A 204 -6.80 5.83 5.63
C ALA A 204 -7.25 4.38 5.45
N VAL A 205 -6.33 3.47 5.15
CA VAL A 205 -6.62 2.03 4.99
C VAL A 205 -7.12 1.42 6.31
N LEU A 206 -6.55 1.79 7.46
CA LEU A 206 -7.02 1.33 8.77
C LEU A 206 -8.45 1.77 9.05
N TYR A 207 -8.78 3.05 8.85
CA TYR A 207 -10.14 3.55 9.05
C TYR A 207 -11.15 2.95 8.06
N GLU A 208 -10.73 2.67 6.83
CA GLU A 208 -11.56 1.94 5.87
C GLU A 208 -11.94 0.55 6.41
N TRP A 209 -10.96 -0.25 6.84
CA TRP A 209 -11.20 -1.56 7.42
C TRP A 209 -12.02 -1.51 8.71
N LEU A 210 -11.75 -0.54 9.59
CA LEU A 210 -12.53 -0.32 10.82
C LEU A 210 -13.99 -0.01 10.48
N PHE A 211 -14.23 0.90 9.54
CA PHE A 211 -15.57 1.25 9.08
C PHE A 211 -16.30 0.03 8.48
N MET A 212 -15.65 -0.70 7.59
CA MET A 212 -16.21 -1.91 6.98
C MET A 212 -16.53 -2.98 8.02
N THR A 213 -15.68 -3.13 9.03
CA THR A 213 -15.90 -4.10 10.11
C THR A 213 -17.05 -3.68 11.01
N ALA A 214 -17.13 -2.40 11.39
CA ALA A 214 -18.24 -1.85 12.18
C ALA A 214 -19.60 -2.01 11.47
N LEU A 215 -19.64 -1.87 10.14
CA LEU A 215 -20.83 -2.15 9.33
C LEU A 215 -21.27 -3.62 9.45
N LYS A 216 -20.33 -4.56 9.47
CA LYS A 216 -20.64 -6.00 9.58
C LYS A 216 -21.26 -6.37 10.93
N VAL A 217 -20.85 -5.70 12.00
CA VAL A 217 -21.38 -5.94 13.35
C VAL A 217 -22.53 -5.00 13.73
N ASN A 218 -22.98 -4.13 12.83
CA ASN A 218 -24.05 -3.12 13.04
C ASN A 218 -23.77 -2.17 14.22
N ASP A 219 -22.50 -1.84 14.49
CA ASP A 219 -22.11 -0.89 15.53
C ASP A 219 -22.23 0.55 15.01
N THR A 220 -23.39 1.16 15.27
CA THR A 220 -23.72 2.49 14.76
C THR A 220 -22.81 3.61 15.30
N GLU A 221 -22.29 3.48 16.51
CA GLU A 221 -21.37 4.43 17.11
C GLU A 221 -20.01 4.38 16.39
N ARG A 222 -19.45 3.18 16.25
CA ARG A 222 -18.20 2.97 15.53
C ARG A 222 -18.31 3.36 14.05
N ILE A 223 -19.44 3.03 13.38
CA ILE A 223 -19.70 3.44 12.00
C ILE A 223 -19.56 4.95 11.84
N SER A 224 -20.25 5.75 12.71
CA SER A 224 -20.17 7.21 12.63
C SER A 224 -18.75 7.71 12.88
N ARG A 225 -18.10 7.23 13.94
CA ARG A 225 -16.74 7.65 14.34
C ARG A 225 -15.70 7.37 13.25
N TYR A 226 -15.72 6.19 12.67
CA TYR A 226 -14.73 5.82 11.65
C TYR A 226 -15.00 6.47 10.29
N ALA A 227 -16.27 6.68 9.93
CA ALA A 227 -16.64 7.42 8.74
C ALA A 227 -16.14 8.88 8.79
N ASP A 228 -16.32 9.55 9.93
CA ASP A 228 -15.87 10.92 10.13
C ASP A 228 -14.33 11.02 10.07
N SER A 229 -13.63 10.07 10.71
CA SER A 229 -12.17 10.00 10.69
C SER A 229 -11.62 9.75 9.28
N TYR A 230 -12.21 8.81 8.55
CA TYR A 230 -11.83 8.53 7.17
C TYR A 230 -12.08 9.72 6.24
N ALA A 231 -13.23 10.37 6.35
CA ALA A 231 -13.57 11.56 5.57
C ALA A 231 -12.59 12.73 5.81
N ALA A 232 -12.13 12.91 7.05
CA ALA A 232 -11.14 13.92 7.39
C ALA A 232 -9.80 13.63 6.70
N LEU A 233 -9.34 12.37 6.68
CA LEU A 233 -8.10 11.97 6.00
C LEU A 233 -8.17 12.11 4.48
N VAL A 234 -9.30 11.73 3.87
CA VAL A 234 -9.51 11.88 2.41
C VAL A 234 -9.48 13.37 2.02
N LYS A 235 -10.13 14.23 2.78
CA LYS A 235 -10.10 15.68 2.54
C LYS A 235 -8.68 16.25 2.62
N TRP A 236 -7.87 15.79 3.56
CA TRP A 236 -6.46 16.16 3.68
C TRP A 236 -5.65 15.74 2.46
N ARG A 237 -5.81 14.50 2.01
CA ARG A 237 -5.15 13.97 0.81
C ARG A 237 -5.48 14.80 -0.43
N ASP A 238 -6.75 15.13 -0.63
CA ASP A 238 -7.18 15.91 -1.77
C ASP A 238 -6.59 17.33 -1.74
N CYS A 239 -6.50 17.97 -0.57
CA CYS A 239 -5.80 19.25 -0.43
C CYS A 239 -4.32 19.18 -0.83
N LEU A 240 -3.60 18.08 -0.53
CA LEU A 240 -2.21 17.90 -0.88
C LEU A 240 -1.99 17.71 -2.39
N LEU A 241 -2.88 16.99 -3.07
CA LEU A 241 -2.81 16.78 -4.51
C LEU A 241 -2.98 18.11 -5.28
N TYR A 242 -3.89 18.98 -4.82
CA TYR A 242 -4.11 20.29 -5.44
C TYR A 242 -3.00 21.30 -5.18
N THR A 243 -2.19 21.14 -4.12
CA THR A 243 -1.08 22.04 -3.80
C THR A 243 0.22 21.62 -4.47
N SER A 244 0.40 20.35 -4.84
CA SER A 244 1.59 19.86 -5.55
C SER A 244 1.59 20.16 -7.05
N ASP A 245 0.41 20.36 -7.65
CA ASP A 245 0.30 20.74 -9.08
C ASP A 245 0.39 22.26 -9.32
N ALA A 246 0.50 23.06 -8.24
CA ALA A 246 0.59 24.52 -8.30
C ALA A 246 2.02 25.07 -8.06
N ALA A 247 3.01 24.20 -7.87
CA ALA A 247 4.42 24.53 -7.66
C ALA A 247 5.29 23.95 -8.78
#